data_6042203af861cf07596f1aec35b5be36
#
_entry.id   6042203af861cf07596f1aec35b5be36
#
_cell.length_a   1.000
_cell.length_b   1.000
_cell.length_c   1.000
_cell.angle_alpha   90.00
_cell.angle_beta   90.00
_cell.angle_gamma   90.00
#
_symmetry.space_group_name_H-M   'P 1'
#
loop_
_entity.id
_entity.type
_entity.pdbx_description
1 polymer ?
#
loop_
_entity_poly.entity_id
_entity_poly.type
_entity_poly.pdbx_seq_one_letter_code
_entity_poly.pdbx_strand_id
1 'polypeptide(L)'
;FLRRTPTVEGVVAVLYLKGISTNDFDAALKAIYGEEVGSLSASTVSRLKEVWYEEYQAWRKSTLSANQYAYIWADGVHFNVRVEGERSCVLVVIGAKYSGEKELLAISDGVRESEASWKELLLGMRDRGMTEDPKLAVADGALGFWKALPQVFPTTKLQRCWVHKTANVLDTLPKSVQPRAKTLIHDIYLAETKT
;
A
#
# COMPACT_ATOMS: atom_id res chain seq x y z
N PHE A 1 -20.42 17.94 22.24
CA PHE A 1 -19.24 17.07 22.36
C PHE A 1 -19.36 15.94 21.34
N LEU A 2 -18.51 15.96 20.30
CA LEU A 2 -18.32 14.82 19.42
C LEU A 2 -17.91 13.62 20.29
N ARG A 3 -18.80 12.63 20.41
CA ARG A 3 -18.40 11.37 21.02
C ARG A 3 -17.38 10.72 20.09
N ARG A 4 -16.26 10.34 20.64
CA ARG A 4 -15.22 9.57 19.97
C ARG A 4 -15.81 8.24 19.51
N THR A 5 -16.18 8.17 18.24
CA THR A 5 -16.68 6.95 17.60
C THR A 5 -15.67 6.48 16.57
N PRO A 6 -15.55 5.17 16.29
CA PRO A 6 -14.66 4.65 15.25
C PRO A 6 -14.86 5.35 13.90
N THR A 7 -16.09 5.74 13.58
CA THR A 7 -16.41 6.47 12.34
C THR A 7 -15.77 7.85 12.29
N VAL A 8 -15.82 8.62 13.41
CA VAL A 8 -15.21 9.95 13.48
C VAL A 8 -13.68 9.84 13.41
N GLU A 9 -13.09 8.88 14.11
CA GLU A 9 -11.64 8.64 14.07
C GLU A 9 -11.18 8.28 12.66
N GLY A 10 -11.93 7.44 11.94
CA GLY A 10 -11.66 7.11 10.53
C GLY A 10 -11.73 8.33 9.61
N VAL A 11 -12.71 9.21 9.79
CA VAL A 11 -12.81 10.46 9.01
C VAL A 11 -11.62 11.38 9.30
N VAL A 12 -11.21 11.53 10.56
CA VAL A 12 -10.05 12.36 10.94
C VAL A 12 -8.78 11.82 10.26
N ALA A 13 -8.58 10.50 10.23
CA ALA A 13 -7.45 9.88 9.54
C ALA A 13 -7.45 10.19 8.04
N VAL A 14 -8.60 10.06 7.36
CA VAL A 14 -8.74 10.38 5.93
C VAL A 14 -8.47 11.86 5.66
N LEU A 15 -9.02 12.76 6.45
CA LEU A 15 -8.81 14.20 6.30
C LEU A 15 -7.33 14.57 6.49
N TYR A 16 -6.66 13.96 7.48
CA TYR A 16 -5.24 14.15 7.71
C TYR A 16 -4.41 13.69 6.49
N LEU A 17 -4.70 12.51 5.96
CA LEU A 17 -4.05 11.97 4.75
C LEU A 17 -4.30 12.83 3.51
N LYS A 18 -5.43 13.53 3.45
CA LYS A 18 -5.75 14.50 2.38
C LYS A 18 -5.04 15.84 2.56
N GLY A 19 -4.24 16.01 3.60
CA GLY A 19 -3.40 17.19 3.84
C GLY A 19 -4.12 18.34 4.52
N ILE A 20 -5.26 18.09 5.17
CA ILE A 20 -5.92 19.10 6.00
C ILE A 20 -5.02 19.37 7.21
N SER A 21 -4.72 20.64 7.44
CA SER A 21 -3.91 21.03 8.59
C SER A 21 -4.65 20.76 9.90
N THR A 22 -3.91 20.54 10.98
CA THR A 22 -4.49 20.25 12.30
C THR A 22 -5.44 21.36 12.79
N ASN A 23 -5.21 22.59 12.34
CA ASN A 23 -6.04 23.73 12.70
C ASN A 23 -7.34 23.82 11.89
N ASP A 24 -7.41 23.17 10.72
CA ASP A 24 -8.56 23.23 9.81
C ASP A 24 -9.53 22.05 9.99
N PHE A 25 -9.20 21.10 10.87
CA PHE A 25 -10.07 19.92 11.13
C PHE A 25 -11.45 20.33 11.62
N ASP A 26 -11.54 21.37 12.45
CA ASP A 26 -12.80 21.85 12.98
C ASP A 26 -13.75 22.30 11.86
N ALA A 27 -13.24 23.11 10.95
CA ALA A 27 -14.01 23.58 9.79
C ALA A 27 -14.42 22.43 8.87
N ALA A 28 -13.52 21.48 8.63
CA ALA A 28 -13.80 20.31 7.80
C ALA A 28 -14.86 19.39 8.43
N LEU A 29 -14.80 19.14 9.73
CA LEU A 29 -15.79 18.33 10.43
C LEU A 29 -17.16 19.01 10.50
N LYS A 30 -17.21 20.31 10.72
CA LYS A 30 -18.47 21.08 10.66
C LYS A 30 -19.10 21.02 9.27
N ALA A 31 -18.31 21.11 8.22
CA ALA A 31 -18.80 20.98 6.85
C ALA A 31 -19.39 19.58 6.56
N ILE A 32 -18.88 18.53 7.19
CA ILE A 32 -19.33 17.14 6.97
C ILE A 32 -20.52 16.78 7.84
N TYR A 33 -20.51 17.20 9.11
CA TYR A 33 -21.48 16.76 10.12
C TYR A 33 -22.44 17.87 10.60
N GLY A 34 -22.28 19.12 10.15
CA GLY A 34 -23.07 20.29 10.56
C GLY A 34 -22.45 21.08 11.71
N GLU A 35 -22.95 22.30 11.94
CA GLU A 35 -22.42 23.27 12.91
C GLU A 35 -22.51 22.79 14.38
N GLU A 36 -23.41 21.86 14.69
CA GLU A 36 -23.59 21.32 16.05
C GLU A 36 -22.48 20.32 16.47
N VAL A 37 -21.58 20.00 15.55
CA VAL A 37 -20.45 19.14 15.83
C VAL A 37 -19.45 19.88 16.71
N GLY A 38 -19.23 19.35 17.91
CA GLY A 38 -18.23 19.91 18.83
C GLY A 38 -16.83 19.94 18.22
N SER A 39 -16.05 20.94 18.58
CA SER A 39 -14.73 21.17 18.01
C SER A 39 -13.74 20.03 18.32
N LEU A 40 -12.94 19.67 17.32
CA LEU A 40 -11.82 18.76 17.50
C LEU A 40 -10.54 19.60 17.69
N SER A 41 -10.04 19.66 18.92
CA SER A 41 -8.84 20.44 19.19
C SER A 41 -7.61 19.87 18.51
N ALA A 42 -6.64 20.70 18.14
CA ALA A 42 -5.35 20.28 17.58
C ALA A 42 -4.64 19.25 18.47
N SER A 43 -4.77 19.37 19.80
CA SER A 43 -4.24 18.41 20.77
C SER A 43 -4.90 17.03 20.65
N THR A 44 -6.18 16.95 20.31
CA THR A 44 -6.87 15.67 20.07
C THR A 44 -6.34 14.99 18.83
N VAL A 45 -6.10 15.72 17.74
CA VAL A 45 -5.50 15.15 16.51
C VAL A 45 -4.07 14.67 16.79
N SER A 46 -3.27 15.45 17.53
CA SER A 46 -1.91 15.03 17.91
C SER A 46 -1.92 13.74 18.73
N ARG A 47 -2.83 13.62 19.69
CA ARG A 47 -2.98 12.39 20.48
C ARG A 47 -3.44 11.20 19.63
N LEU A 48 -4.33 11.39 18.66
CA LEU A 48 -4.73 10.33 17.73
C LEU A 48 -3.54 9.84 16.90
N LYS A 49 -2.68 10.74 16.45
CA LYS A 49 -1.45 10.36 15.74
C LYS A 49 -0.53 9.48 16.59
N GLU A 50 -0.38 9.78 17.88
CA GLU A 50 0.39 8.95 18.81
C GLU A 50 -0.23 7.56 18.95
N VAL A 51 -1.54 7.46 19.12
CA VAL A 51 -2.25 6.16 19.18
C VAL A 51 -2.05 5.37 17.89
N TRP A 52 -2.23 5.98 16.73
CA TRP A 52 -2.01 5.32 15.45
C TRP A 52 -0.55 4.87 15.25
N TYR A 53 0.38 5.67 15.73
CA TYR A 53 1.79 5.29 15.71
C TYR A 53 2.08 4.07 16.59
N GLU A 54 1.51 4.00 17.78
CA GLU A 54 1.62 2.85 18.68
C GLU A 54 0.97 1.60 18.07
N GLU A 55 -0.23 1.72 17.50
CA GLU A 55 -0.91 0.64 16.78
C GLU A 55 -0.08 0.15 15.59
N TYR A 56 0.50 1.06 14.82
CA TYR A 56 1.41 0.73 13.73
C TYR A 56 2.65 -0.01 14.22
N GLN A 57 3.27 0.45 15.30
CA GLN A 57 4.44 -0.22 15.88
C GLN A 57 4.11 -1.63 16.42
N ALA A 58 2.92 -1.81 17.00
CA ALA A 58 2.45 -3.11 17.45
C ALA A 58 2.18 -4.05 16.27
N TRP A 59 1.47 -3.55 15.24
CA TRP A 59 1.21 -4.30 14.02
C TRP A 59 2.52 -4.67 13.29
N ARG A 60 3.45 -3.76 13.18
CA ARG A 60 4.75 -4.00 12.54
C ARG A 60 5.56 -5.13 13.18
N LYS A 61 5.33 -5.40 14.47
CA LYS A 61 5.96 -6.47 15.23
C LYS A 61 5.11 -7.75 15.30
N SER A 62 3.89 -7.73 14.77
CA SER A 62 2.98 -8.88 14.82
C SER A 62 3.55 -10.07 14.06
N THR A 63 3.30 -11.28 14.55
CA THR A 63 3.79 -12.50 13.90
C THR A 63 3.05 -12.79 12.60
N LEU A 64 3.76 -13.32 11.61
CA LEU A 64 3.21 -13.87 10.37
C LEU A 64 3.22 -15.41 10.36
N SER A 65 3.71 -16.05 11.42
CA SER A 65 3.91 -17.51 11.50
C SER A 65 2.62 -18.33 11.49
N ALA A 66 1.49 -17.73 11.85
CA ALA A 66 0.20 -18.43 11.90
C ALA A 66 -0.44 -18.65 10.52
N ASN A 67 0.08 -18.00 9.47
CA ASN A 67 -0.52 -18.00 8.14
C ASN A 67 0.48 -18.38 7.06
N GLN A 68 -0.02 -19.08 6.04
CA GLN A 68 0.71 -19.36 4.80
C GLN A 68 0.13 -18.50 3.69
N TYR A 69 1.00 -17.85 2.93
CA TYR A 69 0.62 -16.95 1.85
C TYR A 69 0.93 -17.58 0.49
N ALA A 70 -0.12 -17.82 -0.30
CA ALA A 70 0.04 -18.33 -1.66
C ALA A 70 0.62 -17.28 -2.61
N TYR A 71 0.17 -16.03 -2.46
CA TYR A 71 0.56 -14.92 -3.33
C TYR A 71 0.95 -13.70 -2.51
N ILE A 72 1.88 -12.89 -3.06
CA ILE A 72 2.15 -11.54 -2.58
C ILE A 72 2.10 -10.54 -3.72
N TRP A 73 1.64 -9.34 -3.41
CA TRP A 73 1.73 -8.15 -4.27
C TRP A 73 2.64 -7.14 -3.60
N ALA A 74 3.57 -6.58 -4.39
CA ALA A 74 4.48 -5.54 -3.94
C ALA A 74 4.34 -4.31 -4.83
N ASP A 75 4.27 -3.14 -4.20
CA ASP A 75 4.14 -1.86 -4.88
C ASP A 75 4.86 -0.75 -4.11
N GLY A 76 5.43 0.19 -4.84
CA GLY A 76 6.01 1.41 -4.31
C GLY A 76 5.07 2.60 -4.54
N VAL A 77 4.48 3.11 -3.47
CA VAL A 77 3.57 4.24 -3.53
C VAL A 77 4.33 5.54 -3.30
N HIS A 78 4.38 6.40 -4.33
CA HIS A 78 5.05 7.68 -4.25
C HIS A 78 4.10 8.77 -3.78
N PHE A 79 4.48 9.47 -2.71
CA PHE A 79 3.75 10.60 -2.18
C PHE A 79 4.46 11.90 -2.53
N ASN A 80 3.71 12.88 -3.04
CA ASN A 80 4.18 14.24 -3.15
C ASN A 80 4.05 14.92 -1.78
N VAL A 81 5.04 14.70 -0.92
CA VAL A 81 5.10 15.42 0.36
C VAL A 81 5.67 16.81 0.09
N ARG A 82 5.01 17.85 0.63
CA ARG A 82 5.44 19.26 0.50
C ARG A 82 6.70 19.62 1.33
N VAL A 83 7.54 18.65 1.63
CA VAL A 83 8.83 18.88 2.28
C VAL A 83 9.89 18.93 1.19
N GLU A 84 10.70 19.97 1.21
CA GLU A 84 11.67 20.34 0.18
C GLU A 84 12.41 19.17 -0.46
N GLY A 85 12.11 18.93 -1.75
CA GLY A 85 13.02 18.23 -2.68
C GLY A 85 13.02 16.71 -2.67
N GLU A 86 12.42 15.99 -1.73
CA GLU A 86 12.45 14.53 -1.70
C GLU A 86 11.05 13.91 -1.92
N ARG A 87 10.96 13.03 -2.92
CA ARG A 87 9.78 12.18 -3.11
C ARG A 87 9.85 11.04 -2.09
N SER A 88 9.00 11.07 -1.08
CA SER A 88 8.86 9.94 -0.18
C SER A 88 8.16 8.78 -0.91
N CYS A 89 8.74 7.61 -0.84
CA CYS A 89 8.16 6.38 -1.35
C CYS A 89 7.79 5.48 -0.16
N VAL A 90 6.61 4.90 -0.20
CA VAL A 90 6.20 3.87 0.76
C VAL A 90 6.14 2.53 0.05
N LEU A 91 6.95 1.59 0.51
CA LEU A 91 6.96 0.22 0.03
C LEU A 91 5.86 -0.56 0.74
N VAL A 92 5.03 -1.26 -0.01
CA VAL A 92 3.88 -2.00 0.51
C VAL A 92 3.91 -3.43 0.00
N VAL A 93 3.66 -4.39 0.90
CA VAL A 93 3.46 -5.80 0.53
C VAL A 93 2.13 -6.29 1.09
N ILE A 94 1.28 -6.79 0.21
CA ILE A 94 0.01 -7.43 0.53
C ILE A 94 0.14 -8.92 0.24
N GLY A 95 -0.32 -9.78 1.15
CA GLY A 95 -0.38 -11.21 0.95
C GLY A 95 -1.79 -11.74 0.78
N ALA A 96 -1.95 -12.83 0.04
CA ALA A 96 -3.16 -13.64 0.02
C ALA A 96 -2.88 -15.01 0.61
N LYS A 97 -3.65 -15.37 1.61
CA LYS A 97 -3.68 -16.71 2.21
C LYS A 97 -4.24 -17.73 1.21
N TYR A 98 -4.04 -19.02 1.47
CA TYR A 98 -4.68 -20.07 0.68
C TYR A 98 -6.22 -20.05 0.75
N SER A 99 -6.79 -19.44 1.79
CA SER A 99 -8.22 -19.17 1.92
C SER A 99 -8.76 -18.11 0.95
N GLY A 100 -7.87 -17.33 0.31
CA GLY A 100 -8.22 -16.16 -0.50
C GLY A 100 -8.29 -14.85 0.28
N GLU A 101 -8.21 -14.90 1.60
CA GLU A 101 -8.15 -13.70 2.44
C GLU A 101 -6.86 -12.91 2.16
N LYS A 102 -6.98 -11.60 2.04
CA LYS A 102 -5.87 -10.69 1.82
C LYS A 102 -5.57 -9.89 3.08
N GLU A 103 -4.30 -9.71 3.38
CA GLU A 103 -3.85 -8.87 4.48
C GLU A 103 -2.59 -8.07 4.13
N LEU A 104 -2.41 -6.94 4.79
CA LEU A 104 -1.20 -6.15 4.69
C LEU A 104 -0.09 -6.84 5.48
N LEU A 105 0.99 -7.24 4.79
CA LEU A 105 2.11 -7.96 5.40
C LEU A 105 3.21 -7.04 5.89
N ALA A 106 3.56 -6.06 5.08
CA ALA A 106 4.63 -5.13 5.38
C ALA A 106 4.37 -3.76 4.74
N ILE A 107 4.82 -2.74 5.43
CA ILE A 107 4.87 -1.37 4.96
C ILE A 107 6.14 -0.71 5.53
N SER A 108 6.85 0.02 4.70
CA SER A 108 8.03 0.80 5.12
C SER A 108 8.09 2.08 4.32
N ASP A 109 8.41 3.16 5.00
CA ASP A 109 8.84 4.39 4.36
C ASP A 109 10.25 4.18 3.79
N GLY A 110 10.45 4.55 2.54
CA GLY A 110 11.72 4.44 1.84
C GLY A 110 12.02 5.72 1.06
N VAL A 111 13.29 6.11 1.07
CA VAL A 111 13.72 7.25 0.23
C VAL A 111 13.69 6.87 -1.25
N ARG A 112 13.81 5.59 -1.59
CA ARG A 112 13.80 5.05 -2.96
C ARG A 112 13.38 3.58 -2.98
N GLU A 113 12.82 3.13 -4.10
CA GLU A 113 12.59 1.72 -4.42
C GLU A 113 13.92 1.01 -4.79
N SER A 114 14.85 0.94 -3.84
CA SER A 114 16.13 0.28 -4.04
C SER A 114 16.05 -1.22 -3.74
N GLU A 115 17.00 -1.99 -4.27
CA GLU A 115 17.18 -3.40 -3.89
C GLU A 115 17.36 -3.57 -2.39
N ALA A 116 18.14 -2.69 -1.76
CA ALA A 116 18.40 -2.74 -0.32
C ALA A 116 17.13 -2.52 0.51
N SER A 117 16.32 -1.51 0.17
CA SER A 117 15.06 -1.22 0.87
C SER A 117 14.06 -2.36 0.74
N TRP A 118 13.90 -2.92 -0.46
CA TRP A 118 13.05 -4.08 -0.68
C TRP A 118 13.55 -5.31 0.08
N LYS A 119 14.87 -5.55 0.07
CA LYS A 119 15.47 -6.69 0.79
C LYS A 119 15.24 -6.58 2.30
N GLU A 120 15.46 -5.41 2.89
CA GLU A 120 15.18 -5.17 4.30
C GLU A 120 13.71 -5.42 4.65
N LEU A 121 12.77 -4.91 3.84
CA LEU A 121 11.34 -5.14 4.04
C LEU A 121 10.97 -6.62 4.01
N LEU A 122 11.49 -7.37 3.03
CA LEU A 122 11.24 -8.80 2.87
C LEU A 122 11.89 -9.63 3.99
N LEU A 123 13.09 -9.29 4.43
CA LEU A 123 13.74 -9.92 5.59
C LEU A 123 12.92 -9.68 6.87
N GLY A 124 12.40 -8.48 7.07
CA GLY A 124 11.49 -8.22 8.18
C GLY A 124 10.24 -9.10 8.20
N MET A 125 9.76 -9.56 7.03
CA MET A 125 8.67 -10.55 6.97
C MET A 125 9.16 -11.94 7.42
N ARG A 126 10.38 -12.35 7.06
CA ARG A 126 11.03 -13.56 7.57
C ARG A 126 11.18 -13.53 9.09
N ASP A 127 11.70 -12.44 9.63
CA ASP A 127 11.92 -12.25 11.07
C ASP A 127 10.60 -12.31 11.86
N ARG A 128 9.49 -11.89 11.25
CA ARG A 128 8.15 -12.03 11.80
C ARG A 128 7.53 -13.42 11.64
N GLY A 129 8.29 -14.40 11.15
CA GLY A 129 7.90 -15.79 11.10
C GLY A 129 7.31 -16.29 9.78
N MET A 130 7.45 -15.56 8.68
CA MET A 130 7.07 -16.06 7.36
C MET A 130 8.12 -17.04 6.84
N THR A 131 8.02 -18.31 7.23
CA THR A 131 9.01 -19.36 6.94
C THR A 131 8.89 -19.91 5.53
N GLU A 132 7.69 -19.95 4.97
CA GLU A 132 7.45 -20.48 3.63
C GLU A 132 7.51 -19.39 2.56
N ASP A 133 8.05 -19.72 1.41
CA ASP A 133 8.07 -18.84 0.26
C ASP A 133 6.67 -18.77 -0.37
N PRO A 134 6.15 -17.56 -0.71
CA PRO A 134 4.96 -17.45 -1.54
C PRO A 134 5.16 -18.15 -2.89
N LYS A 135 4.11 -18.76 -3.43
CA LYS A 135 4.18 -19.39 -4.75
C LYS A 135 4.42 -18.39 -5.88
N LEU A 136 3.85 -17.18 -5.74
CA LEU A 136 3.94 -16.13 -6.75
C LEU A 136 4.04 -14.76 -6.10
N ALA A 137 4.92 -13.94 -6.63
CA ALA A 137 4.99 -12.50 -6.33
C ALA A 137 4.63 -11.70 -7.58
N VAL A 138 3.74 -10.73 -7.40
CA VAL A 138 3.29 -9.81 -8.44
C VAL A 138 3.75 -8.41 -8.07
N ALA A 139 4.49 -7.74 -8.96
CA ALA A 139 4.90 -6.35 -8.77
C ALA A 139 4.95 -5.62 -10.11
N ASP A 140 5.14 -4.31 -10.04
CA ASP A 140 5.40 -3.50 -11.21
C ASP A 140 6.78 -3.80 -11.82
N GLY A 141 7.33 -2.87 -12.61
CA GLY A 141 8.65 -3.02 -13.25
C GLY A 141 9.84 -2.63 -12.37
N ALA A 142 9.67 -2.35 -11.09
CA ALA A 142 10.74 -1.87 -10.21
C ALA A 142 11.88 -2.91 -10.07
N LEU A 143 13.05 -2.57 -10.61
CA LEU A 143 14.21 -3.47 -10.66
C LEU A 143 14.69 -3.87 -9.25
N GLY A 144 14.52 -2.99 -8.26
CA GLY A 144 14.93 -3.25 -6.88
C GLY A 144 14.22 -4.45 -6.27
N PHE A 145 12.91 -4.53 -6.41
CA PHE A 145 12.11 -5.66 -5.92
C PHE A 145 12.52 -6.99 -6.56
N TRP A 146 12.67 -7.00 -7.91
CA TRP A 146 13.04 -8.20 -8.66
C TRP A 146 14.41 -8.77 -8.31
N LYS A 147 15.33 -7.91 -7.85
CA LYS A 147 16.65 -8.33 -7.36
C LYS A 147 16.62 -8.80 -5.92
N ALA A 148 15.82 -8.17 -5.08
CA ALA A 148 15.71 -8.48 -3.65
C ALA A 148 14.95 -9.80 -3.40
N LEU A 149 13.84 -10.03 -4.11
CA LEU A 149 12.94 -11.14 -3.85
C LEU A 149 13.64 -12.53 -3.92
N PRO A 150 14.43 -12.88 -4.94
CA PRO A 150 15.09 -14.19 -4.99
C PRO A 150 16.12 -14.40 -3.88
N GLN A 151 16.64 -13.33 -3.27
CA GLN A 151 17.60 -13.44 -2.17
C GLN A 151 16.91 -13.79 -0.85
N VAL A 152 15.62 -13.50 -0.72
CA VAL A 152 14.85 -13.73 0.50
C VAL A 152 13.86 -14.88 0.33
N PHE A 153 13.21 -14.99 -0.83
CA PHE A 153 12.22 -16.01 -1.19
C PHE A 153 12.61 -16.68 -2.51
N PRO A 154 13.64 -17.57 -2.51
CA PRO A 154 14.26 -18.10 -3.73
C PRO A 154 13.34 -18.97 -4.58
N THR A 155 12.30 -19.59 -4.01
CA THR A 155 11.39 -20.47 -4.75
C THR A 155 10.15 -19.74 -5.29
N THR A 156 9.99 -18.47 -4.96
CA THR A 156 8.85 -17.65 -5.40
C THR A 156 8.95 -17.35 -6.88
N LYS A 157 7.89 -17.66 -7.64
CA LYS A 157 7.77 -17.29 -9.05
C LYS A 157 7.47 -15.78 -9.17
N LEU A 158 7.97 -15.20 -10.25
CA LEU A 158 7.87 -13.76 -10.51
C LEU A 158 6.83 -13.48 -11.60
N GLN A 159 5.94 -12.51 -11.40
CA GLN A 159 4.99 -12.04 -12.41
C GLN A 159 4.91 -10.52 -12.39
N ARG A 160 5.04 -9.90 -13.55
CA ARG A 160 4.75 -8.48 -13.71
C ARG A 160 3.26 -8.21 -13.59
N CYS A 161 2.92 -7.15 -12.87
CA CYS A 161 1.54 -6.70 -12.71
C CYS A 161 0.93 -6.33 -14.08
N TRP A 162 -0.16 -7.00 -14.45
CA TRP A 162 -0.86 -6.72 -15.70
C TRP A 162 -1.45 -5.31 -15.75
N VAL A 163 -1.89 -4.77 -14.61
CA VAL A 163 -2.42 -3.39 -14.53
C VAL A 163 -1.33 -2.38 -14.92
N HIS A 164 -0.16 -2.45 -14.26
CA HIS A 164 0.96 -1.57 -14.59
C HIS A 164 1.48 -1.80 -16.01
N LYS A 165 1.56 -3.08 -16.45
CA LYS A 165 1.99 -3.38 -17.83
C LYS A 165 1.02 -2.82 -18.86
N THR A 166 -0.28 -2.92 -18.61
CA THR A 166 -1.31 -2.33 -19.49
C THR A 166 -1.18 -0.81 -19.53
N ALA A 167 -1.06 -0.16 -18.37
CA ALA A 167 -0.87 1.29 -18.30
C ALA A 167 0.36 1.72 -19.10
N ASN A 168 1.51 1.06 -18.89
CA ASN A 168 2.75 1.37 -19.62
C ASN A 168 2.60 1.23 -21.14
N VAL A 169 1.84 0.25 -21.63
CA VAL A 169 1.57 0.10 -23.07
C VAL A 169 0.65 1.22 -23.57
N LEU A 170 -0.41 1.52 -22.80
CA LEU A 170 -1.36 2.55 -23.20
C LEU A 170 -0.72 3.94 -23.22
N ASP A 171 0.18 4.24 -22.30
CA ASP A 171 0.87 5.54 -22.22
C ASP A 171 1.77 5.83 -23.45
N THR A 172 2.17 4.79 -24.18
CA THR A 172 2.91 4.95 -25.45
C THR A 172 2.01 5.17 -26.66
N LEU A 173 0.69 5.04 -26.50
CA LEU A 173 -0.28 5.14 -27.59
C LEU A 173 -1.07 6.46 -27.54
N PRO A 174 -1.44 7.01 -28.71
CA PRO A 174 -2.37 8.14 -28.77
C PRO A 174 -3.68 7.83 -28.05
N LYS A 175 -4.24 8.81 -27.33
CA LYS A 175 -5.45 8.63 -26.52
C LYS A 175 -6.64 8.05 -27.30
N SER A 176 -6.76 8.38 -28.59
CA SER A 176 -7.84 7.89 -29.46
C SER A 176 -7.83 6.37 -29.66
N VAL A 177 -6.68 5.70 -29.61
CA VAL A 177 -6.55 4.26 -29.82
C VAL A 177 -6.47 3.45 -28.52
N GLN A 178 -6.24 4.13 -27.39
CA GLN A 178 -6.09 3.48 -26.07
C GLN A 178 -7.28 2.57 -25.69
N PRO A 179 -8.56 2.97 -25.88
CA PRO A 179 -9.69 2.10 -25.50
C PRO A 179 -9.66 0.76 -26.22
N ARG A 180 -9.42 0.76 -27.55
CA ARG A 180 -9.31 -0.46 -28.35
C ARG A 180 -8.12 -1.31 -27.94
N ALA A 181 -6.96 -0.69 -27.74
CA ALA A 181 -5.74 -1.39 -27.30
C ALA A 181 -5.95 -2.04 -25.91
N LYS A 182 -6.63 -1.34 -24.99
CA LYS A 182 -6.97 -1.89 -23.68
C LYS A 182 -7.82 -3.15 -23.77
N THR A 183 -8.86 -3.15 -24.62
CA THR A 183 -9.71 -4.35 -24.85
C THR A 183 -8.87 -5.51 -25.35
N LEU A 184 -8.04 -5.30 -26.38
CA LEU A 184 -7.17 -6.37 -26.92
C LEU A 184 -6.18 -6.93 -25.89
N ILE A 185 -5.62 -6.09 -25.02
CA ILE A 185 -4.75 -6.55 -23.94
C ILE A 185 -5.54 -7.38 -22.93
N HIS A 186 -6.78 -6.98 -22.60
CA HIS A 186 -7.65 -7.74 -21.71
C HIS A 186 -7.98 -9.12 -22.29
N ASP A 187 -8.25 -9.21 -23.58
CA ASP A 187 -8.53 -10.49 -24.27
C ASP A 187 -7.34 -11.47 -24.13
N ILE A 188 -6.09 -10.95 -24.13
CA ILE A 188 -4.89 -11.78 -23.96
C ILE A 188 -4.86 -12.46 -22.59
N TYR A 189 -5.05 -11.71 -21.49
CA TYR A 189 -4.88 -12.29 -20.16
C TYR A 189 -6.16 -12.93 -19.60
N LEU A 190 -7.31 -12.68 -20.23
CA LEU A 190 -8.59 -13.34 -19.93
C LEU A 190 -8.82 -14.58 -20.81
N ALA A 191 -7.93 -14.89 -21.77
CA ALA A 191 -8.06 -16.07 -22.61
C ALA A 191 -8.09 -17.35 -21.78
N GLU A 192 -9.06 -18.22 -22.05
CA GLU A 192 -9.27 -19.48 -21.33
C GLU A 192 -8.14 -20.49 -21.58
N THR A 193 -7.50 -20.41 -22.73
CA THR A 193 -6.43 -21.33 -23.15
C THR A 193 -5.24 -20.57 -23.73
N LYS A 194 -4.04 -21.14 -23.54
CA LYS A 194 -2.86 -20.74 -24.32
C LYS A 194 -2.92 -21.47 -25.66
N THR A 195 -3.44 -20.82 -26.68
CA THR A 195 -3.27 -21.28 -28.07
C THR A 195 -2.04 -20.63 -28.67
#